data_cd22972a01232a3f8db2e15cd98ddab8
#
_entry.id   cd22972a01232a3f8db2e15cd98ddab8
#
_cell.length_a   1.000
_cell.length_b   1.000
_cell.length_c   1.000
_cell.angle_alpha   90.00
_cell.angle_beta   90.00
_cell.angle_gamma   90.00
#
_symmetry.space_group_name_H-M   'P 1'
#
loop_
_entity.id
_entity.type
_entity.pdbx_description
1 polymer ?
#
loop_
_entity_poly.entity_id
_entity_poly.type
_entity_poly.pdbx_seq_one_letter_code
_entity_poly.pdbx_strand_id
1 'polypeptide(L)'
;FMERVFPLYGVRFISINDDFDSGRLHGDTGGLNVAFKYLVAEFYSRDLSVKSKSAKYVKMRRGEYQSKICPYGYRKGPDGRMEPDEETAPVVRLIFEMAKDGHNTPQIARALLEKGIQTPGERKVAMGIVKHDVSRSGGLWQTSTLRHILTDERYTGTYIMGKRAVREVGSYLVRTKDESEWFKIPDHHPPIISKELFQQVQERFQRAACIKKQSHRYPLRGKVFCGVCSHAMSRTSNKNHTFYCRHSQVDKNAPCHGLHISEAELEGVLYEIMNKQAQIILNLNDLSDAEPMDVHLAKQGDYLKQITSCQ
;
A
#
# COMPACT_ATOMS: atom_id res chain seq x y z
N PHE A 1 8.26 -10.20 -26.94
CA PHE A 1 8.18 -8.86 -27.53
C PHE A 1 9.13 -8.70 -28.70
N MET A 2 10.43 -9.00 -28.54
CA MET A 2 11.45 -8.79 -29.59
C MET A 2 11.21 -9.59 -30.87
N GLU A 3 10.78 -10.85 -30.78
CA GLU A 3 10.63 -11.74 -31.93
C GLU A 3 9.27 -11.64 -32.63
N ARG A 4 8.24 -11.16 -31.95
CA ARG A 4 6.86 -11.13 -32.49
C ARG A 4 6.26 -9.73 -32.57
N VAL A 5 6.44 -8.92 -31.53
CA VAL A 5 5.75 -7.62 -31.43
C VAL A 5 6.53 -6.54 -32.17
N PHE A 6 7.83 -6.40 -31.93
CA PHE A 6 8.64 -5.37 -32.57
C PHE A 6 8.73 -5.51 -34.10
N PRO A 7 8.94 -6.72 -34.66
CA PRO A 7 8.89 -6.89 -36.10
C PRO A 7 7.52 -6.57 -36.72
N LEU A 8 6.43 -6.89 -36.01
CA LEU A 8 5.06 -6.62 -36.48
C LEU A 8 4.80 -5.09 -36.66
N TYR A 9 5.40 -4.29 -35.80
CA TYR A 9 5.28 -2.82 -35.83
C TYR A 9 6.45 -2.13 -36.53
N GLY A 10 7.37 -2.86 -37.18
CA GLY A 10 8.53 -2.30 -37.87
C GLY A 10 9.53 -1.63 -36.89
N VAL A 11 9.49 -1.97 -35.62
CA VAL A 11 10.36 -1.37 -34.60
C VAL A 11 11.72 -2.08 -34.57
N ARG A 12 12.80 -1.32 -34.84
CA ARG A 12 14.18 -1.80 -34.69
C ARG A 12 14.63 -1.63 -33.24
N PHE A 13 15.11 -2.70 -32.64
CA PHE A 13 15.68 -2.71 -31.28
C PHE A 13 17.18 -2.89 -31.32
N ILE A 14 17.92 -2.00 -30.66
CA ILE A 14 19.38 -2.04 -30.55
C ILE A 14 19.77 -2.06 -29.08
N SER A 15 20.50 -3.10 -28.64
CA SER A 15 21.12 -3.17 -27.31
C SER A 15 22.63 -2.95 -27.46
N ILE A 16 23.10 -1.81 -26.97
CA ILE A 16 24.52 -1.41 -27.09
C ILE A 16 25.41 -2.34 -26.23
N ASN A 17 24.96 -2.67 -25.03
CA ASN A 17 25.77 -3.49 -24.10
C ASN A 17 25.86 -4.96 -24.51
N ASP A 18 24.88 -5.47 -25.26
CA ASP A 18 24.84 -6.86 -25.73
C ASP A 18 25.26 -7.03 -27.15
N ASP A 19 25.68 -5.94 -27.83
CA ASP A 19 25.99 -5.87 -29.27
C ASP A 19 24.89 -6.53 -30.12
N PHE A 20 23.65 -6.23 -29.79
CA PHE A 20 22.46 -6.80 -30.43
C PHE A 20 21.74 -5.75 -31.25
N ASP A 21 21.44 -6.08 -32.51
CA ASP A 21 20.67 -5.24 -33.41
C ASP A 21 19.66 -6.10 -34.16
N SER A 22 18.37 -5.84 -33.90
CA SER A 22 17.27 -6.59 -34.53
C SER A 22 17.20 -6.40 -36.05
N GLY A 23 17.77 -5.31 -36.60
CA GLY A 23 17.85 -5.07 -38.02
C GLY A 23 18.93 -5.89 -38.77
N ARG A 24 19.91 -6.46 -38.04
CA ARG A 24 20.96 -7.33 -38.60
C ARG A 24 20.60 -8.82 -38.59
N LEU A 25 19.44 -9.17 -38.01
CA LEU A 25 18.96 -10.54 -37.85
C LEU A 25 18.27 -11.09 -39.13
N HIS A 26 18.87 -10.92 -40.30
CA HIS A 26 18.46 -11.68 -41.46
C HIS A 26 19.24 -12.98 -41.52
N GLY A 27 18.67 -14.01 -40.86
CA GLY A 27 19.11 -15.40 -40.91
C GLY A 27 20.21 -15.76 -39.92
N ASP A 28 19.88 -16.55 -39.02
CA ASP A 28 20.47 -17.76 -38.55
C ASP A 28 21.00 -17.89 -37.15
N THR A 29 21.64 -17.04 -36.45
CA THR A 29 22.16 -17.39 -35.10
C THR A 29 21.93 -16.35 -34.01
N GLY A 30 21.57 -15.17 -34.39
CA GLY A 30 21.35 -14.05 -33.44
C GLY A 30 20.24 -14.30 -32.43
N GLY A 31 19.14 -14.91 -32.84
CA GLY A 31 18.01 -15.24 -31.98
C GLY A 31 18.33 -16.29 -30.93
N LEU A 32 19.10 -17.32 -31.29
CA LEU A 32 19.52 -18.40 -30.39
C LEU A 32 20.47 -17.87 -29.30
N ASN A 33 21.41 -17.02 -29.64
CA ASN A 33 22.38 -16.44 -28.72
C ASN A 33 21.67 -15.50 -27.70
N VAL A 34 20.72 -14.70 -28.17
CA VAL A 34 19.90 -13.83 -27.32
C VAL A 34 19.00 -14.64 -26.40
N ALA A 35 18.35 -15.68 -26.92
CA ALA A 35 17.50 -16.59 -26.12
C ALA A 35 18.34 -17.29 -25.03
N PHE A 36 19.56 -17.73 -25.36
CA PHE A 36 20.49 -18.33 -24.40
C PHE A 36 20.91 -17.35 -23.31
N LYS A 37 21.28 -16.11 -23.69
CA LYS A 37 21.59 -15.04 -22.70
C LYS A 37 20.43 -14.78 -21.74
N TYR A 38 19.22 -14.70 -22.25
CA TYR A 38 18.02 -14.53 -21.39
C TYR A 38 17.78 -15.72 -20.48
N LEU A 39 17.96 -16.93 -20.96
CA LEU A 39 17.86 -18.15 -20.16
C LEU A 39 18.87 -18.14 -19.01
N VAL A 40 20.12 -17.82 -19.30
CA VAL A 40 21.20 -17.72 -18.29
C VAL A 40 20.86 -16.61 -17.26
N ALA A 41 20.40 -15.44 -17.71
CA ALA A 41 20.00 -14.34 -16.82
C ALA A 41 18.81 -14.72 -15.92
N GLU A 42 17.85 -15.47 -16.45
CA GLU A 42 16.71 -15.99 -15.68
C GLU A 42 17.19 -17.01 -14.64
N PHE A 43 18.04 -17.97 -15.01
CA PHE A 43 18.64 -18.92 -14.07
C PHE A 43 19.41 -18.22 -12.96
N TYR A 44 20.24 -17.24 -13.30
CA TYR A 44 21.00 -16.45 -12.33
C TYR A 44 20.08 -15.72 -11.36
N SER A 45 19.02 -15.09 -11.87
CA SER A 45 18.04 -14.38 -11.04
C SER A 45 17.29 -15.32 -10.08
N ARG A 46 16.94 -16.52 -10.55
CA ARG A 46 16.30 -17.55 -9.72
C ARG A 46 17.26 -18.07 -8.65
N ASP A 47 18.49 -18.39 -9.00
CA ASP A 47 19.54 -18.87 -8.07
C ASP A 47 19.84 -17.81 -7.00
N LEU A 48 20.00 -16.55 -7.40
CA LEU A 48 20.21 -15.43 -6.48
C LEU A 48 19.01 -15.27 -5.52
N SER A 49 17.78 -15.43 -6.02
CA SER A 49 16.57 -15.39 -5.18
C SER A 49 16.57 -16.51 -4.14
N VAL A 50 16.92 -17.74 -4.55
CA VAL A 50 16.99 -18.90 -3.62
C VAL A 50 18.05 -18.66 -2.56
N LYS A 51 19.27 -18.26 -2.95
CA LYS A 51 20.37 -17.96 -2.03
C LYS A 51 20.02 -16.83 -1.06
N SER A 52 19.42 -15.75 -1.56
CA SER A 52 18.98 -14.62 -0.73
C SER A 52 17.89 -15.03 0.27
N LYS A 53 16.90 -15.85 -0.15
CA LYS A 53 15.88 -16.39 0.74
C LYS A 53 16.48 -17.30 1.80
N SER A 54 17.39 -18.20 1.43
CA SER A 54 18.08 -19.09 2.36
C SER A 54 18.86 -18.30 3.42
N ALA A 55 19.64 -17.31 3.00
CA ALA A 55 20.36 -16.43 3.92
C ALA A 55 19.42 -15.71 4.90
N LYS A 56 18.28 -15.20 4.41
CA LYS A 56 17.24 -14.60 5.28
C LYS A 56 16.68 -15.60 6.28
N TYR A 57 16.39 -16.83 5.86
CA TYR A 57 15.87 -17.87 6.76
C TYR A 57 16.88 -18.25 7.86
N VAL A 58 18.17 -18.34 7.54
CA VAL A 58 19.21 -18.58 8.55
C VAL A 58 19.23 -17.45 9.59
N LYS A 59 19.18 -16.21 9.16
CA LYS A 59 19.12 -15.04 10.06
C LYS A 59 17.85 -15.02 10.89
N MET A 60 16.68 -15.34 10.31
CA MET A 60 15.42 -15.44 11.04
C MET A 60 15.46 -16.53 12.13
N ARG A 61 16.09 -17.69 11.85
CA ARG A 61 16.28 -18.75 12.86
C ARG A 61 17.18 -18.33 14.00
N ARG A 62 18.15 -17.45 13.74
CA ARG A 62 19.02 -16.86 14.78
C ARG A 62 18.34 -15.76 15.57
N GLY A 63 17.11 -15.38 15.20
CA GLY A 63 16.39 -14.28 15.83
C GLY A 63 16.85 -12.89 15.40
N GLU A 64 17.70 -12.76 14.37
CA GLU A 64 18.13 -11.46 13.89
C GLU A 64 16.97 -10.73 13.18
N TYR A 65 16.67 -9.49 13.58
CA TYR A 65 15.60 -8.71 12.96
C TYR A 65 15.99 -8.22 11.57
N GLN A 66 15.29 -8.69 10.54
CA GLN A 66 15.66 -8.50 9.15
C GLN A 66 15.16 -7.21 8.51
N SER A 67 14.19 -6.53 9.13
CA SER A 67 13.68 -5.28 8.60
C SER A 67 14.60 -4.11 8.95
N LYS A 68 14.70 -3.11 8.06
CA LYS A 68 15.36 -1.84 8.37
C LYS A 68 14.59 -1.03 9.42
N ILE A 69 13.28 -1.21 9.48
CA ILE A 69 12.38 -0.43 10.34
C ILE A 69 11.76 -1.38 11.35
N CYS A 70 11.97 -1.09 12.62
CA CYS A 70 11.29 -1.78 13.71
C CYS A 70 9.83 -1.32 13.84
N PRO A 71 8.96 -2.11 14.49
CA PRO A 71 7.66 -1.63 14.93
C PRO A 71 7.79 -0.35 15.75
N TYR A 72 6.77 0.49 15.71
CA TYR A 72 6.72 1.70 16.54
C TYR A 72 6.86 1.32 18.02
N GLY A 73 7.71 2.00 18.77
CA GLY A 73 8.04 1.63 20.14
C GLY A 73 9.34 0.82 20.28
N TYR A 74 9.86 0.30 19.17
CA TYR A 74 11.14 -0.43 19.15
C TYR A 74 12.15 0.26 18.22
N ARG A 75 13.41 0.15 18.60
CA ARG A 75 14.58 0.46 17.76
C ARG A 75 15.39 -0.81 17.52
N LYS A 76 16.27 -0.79 16.54
CA LYS A 76 17.21 -1.87 16.28
C LYS A 76 18.46 -1.66 17.13
N GLY A 77 18.72 -2.58 18.03
CA GLY A 77 19.93 -2.60 18.85
C GLY A 77 21.18 -2.98 18.04
N PRO A 78 22.37 -2.83 18.66
CA PRO A 78 23.66 -3.17 18.03
C PRO A 78 23.75 -4.65 17.66
N ASP A 79 23.13 -5.52 18.42
CA ASP A 79 23.09 -6.97 18.19
C ASP A 79 22.09 -7.39 17.09
N GLY A 80 21.47 -6.43 16.43
CA GLY A 80 20.44 -6.69 15.42
C GLY A 80 19.10 -7.14 15.99
N ARG A 81 18.92 -7.13 17.30
CA ARG A 81 17.66 -7.43 18.00
C ARG A 81 16.85 -6.16 18.20
N MET A 82 15.57 -6.34 18.53
CA MET A 82 14.70 -5.21 18.88
C MET A 82 14.91 -4.81 20.33
N GLU A 83 15.03 -3.50 20.57
CA GLU A 83 15.10 -2.88 21.89
C GLU A 83 14.01 -1.84 22.03
N PRO A 84 13.37 -1.67 23.21
CA PRO A 84 12.43 -0.59 23.44
C PRO A 84 13.10 0.76 23.18
N ASP A 85 12.38 1.61 22.48
CA ASP A 85 12.81 2.99 22.18
C ASP A 85 12.27 3.92 23.26
N GLU A 86 13.15 4.64 23.94
CA GLU A 86 12.81 5.49 25.09
C GLU A 86 11.74 6.53 24.81
N GLU A 87 11.70 7.05 23.58
CA GLU A 87 10.72 8.06 23.20
C GLU A 87 9.35 7.47 22.86
N THR A 88 9.33 6.32 22.18
CA THR A 88 8.08 5.78 21.62
C THR A 88 7.51 4.59 22.37
N ALA A 89 8.30 3.89 23.18
CA ALA A 89 7.79 2.80 24.03
C ALA A 89 6.73 3.26 25.05
N PRO A 90 6.90 4.43 25.72
CA PRO A 90 5.85 4.97 26.61
C PRO A 90 4.52 5.23 25.88
N VAL A 91 4.59 5.67 24.61
CA VAL A 91 3.38 5.90 23.80
C VAL A 91 2.65 4.59 23.52
N VAL A 92 3.39 3.52 23.22
CA VAL A 92 2.80 2.19 23.02
C VAL A 92 2.10 1.71 24.30
N ARG A 93 2.73 1.87 25.47
CA ARG A 93 2.09 1.55 26.76
C ARG A 93 0.80 2.33 26.96
N LEU A 94 0.83 3.65 26.72
CA LEU A 94 -0.36 4.51 26.82
C LEU A 94 -1.49 4.02 25.89
N ILE A 95 -1.18 3.63 24.65
CA ILE A 95 -2.16 3.10 23.70
C ILE A 95 -2.83 1.83 24.24
N PHE A 96 -2.05 0.90 24.84
CA PHE A 96 -2.59 -0.32 25.39
C PHE A 96 -3.38 -0.08 26.69
N GLU A 97 -2.96 0.82 27.55
CA GLU A 97 -3.69 1.21 28.75
C GLU A 97 -5.05 1.82 28.40
N MET A 98 -5.08 2.77 27.48
CA MET A 98 -6.34 3.35 27.00
C MET A 98 -7.26 2.29 26.37
N ALA A 99 -6.71 1.33 25.62
CA ALA A 99 -7.50 0.24 25.05
C ALA A 99 -8.05 -0.68 26.13
N LYS A 100 -7.29 -0.97 27.20
CA LYS A 100 -7.74 -1.70 28.39
C LYS A 100 -8.89 -0.97 29.09
N ASP A 101 -8.78 0.35 29.28
CA ASP A 101 -9.78 1.18 29.95
C ASP A 101 -11.06 1.37 29.14
N GLY A 102 -11.07 0.91 27.89
CA GLY A 102 -12.29 0.91 27.13
C GLY A 102 -12.37 1.86 25.98
N HIS A 103 -11.36 2.64 25.77
CA HIS A 103 -11.36 3.58 24.65
C HIS A 103 -11.31 2.84 23.32
N ASN A 104 -12.08 3.32 22.36
CA ASN A 104 -12.00 2.83 20.98
C ASN A 104 -10.86 3.51 20.21
N THR A 105 -10.48 2.93 19.07
CA THR A 105 -9.33 3.45 18.29
C THR A 105 -9.47 4.91 17.85
N PRO A 106 -10.65 5.47 17.50
CA PRO A 106 -10.80 6.91 17.26
C PRO A 106 -10.57 7.78 18.50
N GLN A 107 -11.01 7.32 19.70
CA GLN A 107 -10.79 8.04 20.95
C GLN A 107 -9.31 8.07 21.32
N ILE A 108 -8.62 6.94 21.16
CA ILE A 108 -7.16 6.86 21.34
C ILE A 108 -6.45 7.80 20.36
N ALA A 109 -6.82 7.78 19.08
CA ALA A 109 -6.23 8.66 18.07
C ALA A 109 -6.37 10.14 18.43
N ARG A 110 -7.54 10.53 18.95
CA ARG A 110 -7.81 11.91 19.41
C ARG A 110 -6.93 12.28 20.60
N ALA A 111 -6.85 11.42 21.59
CA ALA A 111 -6.02 11.70 22.77
C ALA A 111 -4.51 11.82 22.43
N LEU A 112 -4.03 11.03 21.46
CA LEU A 112 -2.66 11.15 20.97
C LEU A 112 -2.44 12.46 20.20
N LEU A 113 -3.43 12.90 19.42
CA LEU A 113 -3.40 14.19 18.72
C LEU A 113 -3.38 15.35 19.69
N GLU A 114 -4.27 15.35 20.70
CA GLU A 114 -4.34 16.36 21.76
C GLU A 114 -3.02 16.50 22.55
N LYS A 115 -2.31 15.39 22.71
CA LYS A 115 -0.98 15.34 23.34
C LYS A 115 0.17 15.72 22.38
N GLY A 116 -0.11 16.02 21.11
CA GLY A 116 0.90 16.36 20.10
C GLY A 116 1.88 15.23 19.78
N ILE A 117 1.48 13.98 19.98
CA ILE A 117 2.36 12.82 19.77
C ILE A 117 2.47 12.51 18.28
N GLN A 118 3.70 12.53 17.76
CA GLN A 118 3.99 12.24 16.36
C GLN A 118 3.54 10.85 15.95
N THR A 119 2.98 10.76 14.74
CA THR A 119 2.60 9.50 14.13
C THR A 119 3.83 8.67 13.72
N PRO A 120 3.69 7.34 13.60
CA PRO A 120 4.77 6.50 13.07
C PRO A 120 5.26 6.91 11.67
N GLY A 121 4.38 7.51 10.86
CA GLY A 121 4.73 8.02 9.53
C GLY A 121 5.64 9.25 9.62
N GLU A 122 5.24 10.27 10.39
CA GLU A 122 6.02 11.49 10.62
C GLU A 122 7.40 11.17 11.19
N ARG A 123 7.47 10.27 12.18
CA ARG A 123 8.74 9.85 12.75
C ARG A 123 9.68 9.23 11.70
N LYS A 124 9.17 8.38 10.80
CA LYS A 124 9.98 7.79 9.72
C LYS A 124 10.51 8.83 8.75
N VAL A 125 9.73 9.86 8.48
CA VAL A 125 10.16 11.00 7.64
C VAL A 125 11.21 11.82 8.37
N ALA A 126 11.01 12.13 9.65
CA ALA A 126 11.98 12.85 10.48
C ALA A 126 13.33 12.12 10.59
N MET A 127 13.29 10.78 10.62
CA MET A 127 14.50 9.92 10.58
C MET A 127 15.12 9.79 9.18
N GLY A 128 14.55 10.38 8.13
CA GLY A 128 15.03 10.25 6.75
C GLY A 128 14.89 8.84 6.13
N ILE A 129 14.15 7.94 6.79
CA ILE A 129 14.01 6.55 6.36
C ILE A 129 13.11 6.41 5.15
N VAL A 130 12.07 7.24 5.07
CA VAL A 130 11.07 7.23 3.99
C VAL A 130 10.80 8.65 3.54
N LYS A 131 10.86 8.89 2.24
CA LYS A 131 10.32 10.10 1.62
C LYS A 131 8.82 9.91 1.46
N HIS A 132 8.08 10.11 2.52
CA HIS A 132 6.62 10.00 2.51
C HIS A 132 5.99 11.38 2.50
N ASP A 133 5.00 11.57 1.63
CA ASP A 133 4.20 12.79 1.67
C ASP A 133 3.28 12.75 2.90
N VAL A 134 3.69 13.44 3.95
CA VAL A 134 2.96 13.55 5.22
C VAL A 134 1.65 14.32 5.04
N SER A 135 1.55 15.15 4.00
CA SER A 135 0.35 15.95 3.71
C SER A 135 -0.91 15.09 3.57
N ARG A 136 -0.77 13.88 3.00
CA ARG A 136 -1.88 12.93 2.86
C ARG A 136 -2.41 12.35 4.16
N SER A 137 -1.59 12.23 5.20
CA SER A 137 -2.03 11.73 6.52
C SER A 137 -2.51 12.83 7.44
N GLY A 138 -2.25 14.10 7.09
CA GLY A 138 -2.60 15.28 7.91
C GLY A 138 -2.03 15.23 9.32
N GLY A 139 -0.94 14.49 9.56
CA GLY A 139 -0.37 14.33 10.89
C GLY A 139 -1.23 13.54 11.87
N LEU A 140 -2.27 12.84 11.40
CA LEU A 140 -3.21 12.16 12.27
C LEU A 140 -2.92 10.67 12.44
N TRP A 141 -3.11 10.21 13.66
CA TRP A 141 -3.11 8.79 13.98
C TRP A 141 -4.27 8.07 13.29
N GLN A 142 -3.93 7.20 12.34
CA GLN A 142 -4.92 6.38 11.65
C GLN A 142 -5.40 5.24 12.55
N THR A 143 -6.72 5.01 12.56
CA THR A 143 -7.33 3.91 13.33
C THR A 143 -6.81 2.54 12.92
N SER A 144 -6.43 2.38 11.65
CA SER A 144 -5.78 1.17 11.13
C SER A 144 -4.39 0.96 11.75
N THR A 145 -3.59 2.03 11.89
CA THR A 145 -2.26 1.97 12.52
C THR A 145 -2.38 1.57 14.00
N LEU A 146 -3.31 2.19 14.73
CA LEU A 146 -3.60 1.83 16.11
C LEU A 146 -4.04 0.37 16.24
N ARG A 147 -4.92 -0.08 15.35
CA ARG A 147 -5.33 -1.49 15.32
C ARG A 147 -4.15 -2.42 15.07
N HIS A 148 -3.24 -2.07 14.15
CA HIS A 148 -2.03 -2.86 13.92
C HIS A 148 -1.13 -2.92 15.15
N ILE A 149 -0.96 -1.81 15.87
CA ILE A 149 -0.21 -1.79 17.13
C ILE A 149 -0.89 -2.69 18.17
N LEU A 150 -2.18 -2.53 18.39
CA LEU A 150 -2.92 -3.26 19.41
C LEU A 150 -3.07 -4.77 19.12
N THR A 151 -2.87 -5.23 17.88
CA THR A 151 -2.94 -6.64 17.49
C THR A 151 -1.58 -7.28 17.22
N ASP A 152 -0.48 -6.58 17.45
CA ASP A 152 0.86 -7.09 17.18
C ASP A 152 1.47 -7.72 18.41
N GLU A 153 1.57 -9.04 18.40
CA GLU A 153 2.14 -9.86 19.49
C GLU A 153 3.63 -9.55 19.74
N ARG A 154 4.33 -8.89 18.83
CA ARG A 154 5.74 -8.52 19.04
C ARG A 154 5.96 -7.62 20.24
N TYR A 155 4.95 -6.87 20.65
CA TYR A 155 5.04 -6.03 21.86
C TYR A 155 5.15 -6.80 23.16
N THR A 156 4.83 -8.10 23.18
CA THR A 156 5.01 -9.00 24.33
C THR A 156 6.39 -9.64 24.40
N GLY A 157 7.34 -9.23 23.56
CA GLY A 157 8.67 -9.81 23.50
C GLY A 157 8.80 -11.01 22.55
N THR A 158 7.75 -11.37 21.83
CA THR A 158 7.76 -12.48 20.87
C THR A 158 8.30 -12.02 19.51
N TYR A 159 9.36 -12.65 19.04
CA TYR A 159 9.86 -12.42 17.68
C TYR A 159 8.95 -13.10 16.67
N ILE A 160 8.47 -12.35 15.70
CA ILE A 160 7.61 -12.88 14.63
C ILE A 160 8.07 -12.35 13.28
N MET A 161 8.49 -13.26 12.42
CA MET A 161 8.93 -12.94 11.05
C MET A 161 8.40 -13.97 10.05
N GLY A 162 8.54 -13.66 8.75
CA GLY A 162 8.17 -14.59 7.70
C GLY A 162 6.67 -14.65 7.38
N LYS A 163 5.86 -13.70 7.84
CA LYS A 163 4.40 -13.65 7.60
C LYS A 163 4.01 -13.59 6.12
N ARG A 164 4.90 -13.11 5.26
CA ARG A 164 4.61 -12.87 3.83
C ARG A 164 5.69 -13.49 2.95
N ALA A 165 5.29 -14.00 1.78
CA ALA A 165 6.19 -14.50 0.76
C ALA A 165 5.77 -13.99 -0.62
N VAL A 166 6.75 -13.72 -1.47
CA VAL A 166 6.54 -13.50 -2.90
C VAL A 166 6.50 -14.86 -3.59
N ARG A 167 5.49 -15.11 -4.39
CA ARG A 167 5.26 -16.42 -5.02
C ARG A 167 6.37 -16.76 -6.02
N GLU A 168 6.69 -15.83 -6.90
CA GLU A 168 7.61 -16.04 -8.00
C GLU A 168 8.59 -14.88 -8.12
N VAL A 169 9.77 -15.12 -8.68
CA VAL A 169 10.76 -14.07 -8.98
C VAL A 169 10.16 -13.11 -10.01
N GLY A 170 10.24 -11.81 -9.76
CA GLY A 170 9.65 -10.79 -10.63
C GLY A 170 8.14 -10.55 -10.43
N SER A 171 7.48 -11.33 -9.58
CA SER A 171 6.07 -11.10 -9.25
C SER A 171 5.91 -10.06 -8.14
N TYR A 172 4.93 -9.17 -8.31
CA TYR A 172 4.50 -8.23 -7.25
C TYR A 172 3.46 -8.84 -6.32
N LEU A 173 2.99 -10.07 -6.59
CA LEU A 173 1.97 -10.73 -5.81
C LEU A 173 2.55 -11.29 -4.51
N VAL A 174 2.16 -10.68 -3.41
CA VAL A 174 2.56 -11.10 -2.06
C VAL A 174 1.46 -11.99 -1.47
N ARG A 175 1.82 -13.23 -1.11
CA ARG A 175 0.96 -14.15 -0.36
C ARG A 175 1.25 -14.01 1.14
N THR A 176 0.20 -13.92 1.95
CA THR A 176 0.31 -14.15 3.40
C THR A 176 0.41 -15.65 3.64
N LYS A 177 1.38 -16.05 4.43
CA LYS A 177 1.59 -17.44 4.84
C LYS A 177 0.68 -17.80 5.99
N ASP A 178 0.42 -19.10 6.16
CA ASP A 178 -0.27 -19.60 7.33
C ASP A 178 0.56 -19.38 8.59
N GLU A 179 -0.09 -19.25 9.74
CA GLU A 179 0.57 -18.94 11.00
C GLU A 179 1.59 -19.98 11.43
N SER A 180 1.37 -21.24 11.05
CA SER A 180 2.29 -22.37 11.26
C SER A 180 3.62 -22.24 10.51
N GLU A 181 3.65 -21.45 9.43
CA GLU A 181 4.85 -21.18 8.63
C GLU A 181 5.65 -19.95 9.14
N TRP A 182 5.16 -19.26 10.16
CA TRP A 182 5.85 -18.08 10.69
C TRP A 182 6.99 -18.48 11.61
N PHE A 183 8.04 -17.66 11.63
CA PHE A 183 9.09 -17.80 12.63
C PHE A 183 8.64 -17.07 13.89
N LYS A 184 8.30 -17.83 14.94
CA LYS A 184 7.93 -17.31 16.25
C LYS A 184 8.96 -17.79 17.29
N ILE A 185 9.60 -16.84 17.97
CA ILE A 185 10.51 -17.11 19.08
C ILE A 185 9.98 -16.31 20.28
N PRO A 186 9.47 -16.98 21.32
CA PRO A 186 9.00 -16.29 22.53
C PRO A 186 10.18 -15.73 23.32
N ASP A 187 9.93 -14.72 24.12
CA ASP A 187 10.87 -14.10 25.06
C ASP A 187 12.22 -13.71 24.41
N HIS A 188 12.17 -13.26 23.17
CA HIS A 188 13.34 -12.96 22.34
C HIS A 188 13.93 -11.57 22.61
N HIS A 189 13.12 -10.60 22.95
CA HIS A 189 13.52 -9.20 23.18
C HIS A 189 12.71 -8.62 24.35
N PRO A 190 13.18 -7.53 24.96
CA PRO A 190 12.48 -6.91 26.09
C PRO A 190 11.06 -6.50 25.69
N PRO A 191 10.03 -6.96 26.42
CA PRO A 191 8.64 -6.60 26.12
C PRO A 191 8.37 -5.15 26.51
N ILE A 192 7.54 -4.46 25.71
CA ILE A 192 6.98 -3.16 26.07
C ILE A 192 5.70 -3.35 26.90
N ILE A 193 4.95 -4.42 26.60
CA ILE A 193 3.64 -4.75 27.16
C ILE A 193 3.70 -6.15 27.76
N SER A 194 3.05 -6.37 28.92
CA SER A 194 2.91 -7.71 29.50
C SER A 194 1.97 -8.58 28.66
N LYS A 195 2.18 -9.90 28.73
CA LYS A 195 1.33 -10.88 28.01
C LYS A 195 -0.14 -10.80 28.48
N GLU A 196 -0.35 -10.54 29.77
CA GLU A 196 -1.68 -10.42 30.39
C GLU A 196 -2.43 -9.21 29.85
N LEU A 197 -1.78 -8.03 29.78
CA LEU A 197 -2.37 -6.82 29.25
C LEU A 197 -2.72 -6.97 27.76
N PHE A 198 -1.81 -7.59 27.01
CA PHE A 198 -2.05 -7.88 25.60
C PHE A 198 -3.29 -8.77 25.42
N GLN A 199 -3.39 -9.85 26.19
CA GLN A 199 -4.51 -10.78 26.12
C GLN A 199 -5.85 -10.12 26.47
N GLN A 200 -5.90 -9.31 27.54
CA GLN A 200 -7.10 -8.53 27.89
C GLN A 200 -7.59 -7.65 26.75
N VAL A 201 -6.66 -6.99 26.07
CA VAL A 201 -6.99 -6.15 24.89
C VAL A 201 -7.48 -7.02 23.72
N GLN A 202 -6.86 -8.19 23.45
CA GLN A 202 -7.30 -9.09 22.37
C GLN A 202 -8.72 -9.63 22.60
N GLU A 203 -9.04 -10.08 23.80
CA GLU A 203 -10.38 -10.57 24.15
C GLU A 203 -11.45 -9.52 23.87
N ARG A 204 -11.15 -8.26 24.14
CA ARG A 204 -12.06 -7.16 23.85
C ARG A 204 -12.27 -6.95 22.36
N PHE A 205 -11.20 -7.03 21.56
CA PHE A 205 -11.30 -6.98 20.09
C PHE A 205 -12.08 -8.14 19.51
N GLN A 206 -11.94 -9.34 20.07
CA GLN A 206 -12.70 -10.52 19.64
C GLN A 206 -14.19 -10.37 19.94
N ARG A 207 -14.58 -9.88 21.12
CA ARG A 207 -15.98 -9.59 21.45
C ARG A 207 -16.59 -8.58 20.49
N ALA A 208 -15.84 -7.54 20.12
CA ALA A 208 -16.30 -6.55 19.15
C ALA A 208 -16.37 -7.10 17.69
N ALA A 209 -15.56 -8.10 17.36
CA ALA A 209 -15.52 -8.70 16.02
C ALA A 209 -16.65 -9.73 15.79
N CYS A 210 -17.27 -10.27 16.83
CA CYS A 210 -18.41 -11.19 16.70
C CYS A 210 -19.64 -10.56 16.03
N ILE A 211 -19.69 -9.22 15.95
CA ILE A 211 -20.69 -8.49 15.17
C ILE A 211 -20.15 -8.29 13.73
N LYS A 212 -19.91 -9.36 13.00
CA LYS A 212 -19.60 -9.29 11.57
C LYS A 212 -20.85 -8.84 10.82
N LYS A 213 -21.02 -7.53 10.64
CA LYS A 213 -21.91 -7.01 9.59
C LYS A 213 -21.33 -7.44 8.25
N GLN A 214 -22.14 -8.18 7.47
CA GLN A 214 -21.81 -8.45 6.07
C GLN A 214 -21.53 -7.11 5.39
N SER A 215 -20.31 -6.92 4.91
CA SER A 215 -19.98 -5.71 4.17
C SER A 215 -20.61 -5.80 2.79
N HIS A 216 -21.78 -5.23 2.61
CA HIS A 216 -22.36 -5.07 1.28
C HIS A 216 -21.38 -4.29 0.40
N ARG A 217 -21.01 -4.88 -0.74
CA ARG A 217 -20.24 -4.18 -1.76
C ARG A 217 -21.17 -3.18 -2.43
N TYR A 218 -20.87 -1.91 -2.33
CA TYR A 218 -21.57 -0.82 -3.03
C TYR A 218 -20.63 -0.22 -4.08
N PRO A 219 -21.16 0.29 -5.22
CA PRO A 219 -20.37 0.71 -6.38
C PRO A 219 -19.33 1.79 -6.06
N LEU A 220 -19.67 2.72 -5.16
CA LEU A 220 -18.84 3.88 -4.82
C LEU A 220 -17.80 3.61 -3.71
N ARG A 221 -17.63 2.36 -3.29
CA ARG A 221 -16.68 2.02 -2.22
C ARG A 221 -15.25 2.38 -2.60
N GLY A 222 -14.63 3.26 -1.79
CA GLY A 222 -13.26 3.71 -1.99
C GLY A 222 -13.05 4.66 -3.17
N LYS A 223 -14.14 5.13 -3.80
CA LYS A 223 -14.09 6.07 -4.94
C LYS A 223 -14.49 7.50 -4.56
N VAL A 224 -15.07 7.69 -3.37
CA VAL A 224 -15.49 9.01 -2.87
C VAL A 224 -14.42 9.54 -1.94
N PHE A 225 -13.91 10.74 -2.23
CA PHE A 225 -12.85 11.38 -1.47
C PHE A 225 -13.32 12.73 -0.92
N CYS A 226 -12.83 13.11 0.24
CA CYS A 226 -13.08 14.41 0.83
C CYS A 226 -12.35 15.50 0.03
N GLY A 227 -13.07 16.53 -0.43
CA GLY A 227 -12.47 17.64 -1.18
C GLY A 227 -11.51 18.52 -0.37
N VAL A 228 -11.57 18.45 0.98
CA VAL A 228 -10.71 19.23 1.87
C VAL A 228 -9.42 18.50 2.22
N CYS A 229 -9.51 17.23 2.64
CA CYS A 229 -8.36 16.47 3.14
C CYS A 229 -7.94 15.32 2.23
N SER A 230 -8.58 15.12 1.10
CA SER A 230 -8.32 14.07 0.09
C SER A 230 -8.36 12.63 0.63
N HIS A 231 -8.89 12.40 1.85
CA HIS A 231 -9.09 11.05 2.38
C HIS A 231 -10.34 10.41 1.82
N ALA A 232 -10.30 9.09 1.64
CA ALA A 232 -11.48 8.33 1.24
C ALA A 232 -12.58 8.44 2.28
N MET A 233 -13.78 8.81 1.85
CA MET A 233 -14.95 8.92 2.69
C MET A 233 -15.52 7.54 3.03
N SER A 234 -16.17 7.44 4.16
CA SER A 234 -16.82 6.23 4.63
C SER A 234 -18.33 6.37 4.58
N ARG A 235 -18.99 5.30 4.13
CA ARG A 235 -20.43 5.20 4.06
C ARG A 235 -21.00 4.75 5.41
N THR A 236 -22.09 5.39 5.86
CA THR A 236 -22.85 4.95 7.02
C THR A 236 -23.63 3.66 6.72
N SER A 237 -23.94 2.89 7.75
CA SER A 237 -24.76 1.67 7.64
C SER A 237 -26.26 1.91 7.89
N ASN A 238 -26.67 3.14 8.08
CA ASN A 238 -28.06 3.52 8.35
C ASN A 238 -28.92 3.38 7.07
N LYS A 239 -30.26 3.40 7.20
CA LYS A 239 -31.21 3.32 6.07
C LYS A 239 -30.95 4.42 5.02
N ASN A 240 -30.67 5.63 5.48
CA ASN A 240 -30.25 6.74 4.62
C ASN A 240 -28.74 6.77 4.60
N HIS A 241 -28.15 6.11 3.61
CA HIS A 241 -26.70 6.03 3.48
C HIS A 241 -26.09 7.39 3.19
N THR A 242 -25.17 7.82 4.04
CA THR A 242 -24.40 9.06 3.88
C THR A 242 -22.91 8.77 3.86
N PHE A 243 -22.17 9.49 3.04
CA PHE A 243 -20.72 9.49 3.08
C PHE A 243 -20.23 10.58 4.01
N TYR A 244 -19.27 10.25 4.86
CA TYR A 244 -18.65 11.19 5.81
C TYR A 244 -17.13 11.04 5.81
N CYS A 245 -16.43 12.12 6.16
CA CYS A 245 -14.98 12.08 6.26
C CYS A 245 -14.54 11.48 7.60
N ARG A 246 -13.69 10.43 7.57
CA ARG A 246 -13.14 9.82 8.81
C ARG A 246 -12.18 10.72 9.55
N HIS A 247 -11.54 11.65 8.86
CA HIS A 247 -10.65 12.63 9.44
C HIS A 247 -11.37 13.42 10.54
N SER A 248 -12.59 13.85 10.26
CA SER A 248 -13.45 14.58 11.19
C SER A 248 -13.83 13.82 12.46
N GLN A 249 -13.69 12.48 12.48
CA GLN A 249 -13.94 11.69 13.70
C GLN A 249 -12.79 11.77 14.70
N VAL A 250 -11.57 12.00 14.21
CA VAL A 250 -10.37 12.11 15.03
C VAL A 250 -10.15 13.56 15.45
N ASP A 251 -10.23 14.49 14.52
CA ASP A 251 -10.04 15.92 14.76
C ASP A 251 -11.36 16.67 14.58
N LYS A 252 -11.91 17.20 15.68
CA LYS A 252 -13.13 18.03 15.68
C LYS A 252 -12.91 19.44 15.10
N ASN A 253 -11.66 19.91 15.10
CA ASN A 253 -11.30 21.21 14.57
C ASN A 253 -10.91 21.15 13.08
N ALA A 254 -10.91 19.95 12.49
CA ALA A 254 -10.57 19.81 11.09
C ALA A 254 -11.58 20.56 10.20
N PRO A 255 -11.13 21.27 9.14
CA PRO A 255 -12.01 21.98 8.21
C PRO A 255 -13.07 21.09 7.55
N CYS A 256 -12.85 19.79 7.52
CA CYS A 256 -13.79 18.79 7.02
C CYS A 256 -14.75 18.23 8.09
N HIS A 257 -14.77 18.82 9.30
CA HIS A 257 -15.70 18.41 10.33
C HIS A 257 -17.13 18.73 9.89
N GLY A 258 -18.03 17.74 10.02
CA GLY A 258 -19.41 17.89 9.59
C GLY A 258 -19.68 17.72 8.09
N LEU A 259 -18.65 17.57 7.25
CA LEU A 259 -18.86 17.29 5.84
C LEU A 259 -19.44 15.88 5.65
N HIS A 260 -20.64 15.85 5.10
CA HIS A 260 -21.34 14.63 4.71
C HIS A 260 -22.13 14.88 3.43
N ILE A 261 -22.35 13.85 2.65
CA ILE A 261 -23.19 13.86 1.45
C ILE A 261 -24.03 12.58 1.43
N SER A 262 -25.30 12.69 1.06
CA SER A 262 -26.13 11.50 0.91
C SER A 262 -25.72 10.69 -0.33
N GLU A 263 -25.91 9.37 -0.29
CA GLU A 263 -25.61 8.50 -1.43
C GLU A 263 -26.49 8.85 -2.62
N ALA A 264 -27.77 9.15 -2.38
CA ALA A 264 -28.73 9.52 -3.41
C ALA A 264 -28.35 10.82 -4.13
N GLU A 265 -27.92 11.85 -3.39
CA GLU A 265 -27.43 13.10 -4.01
C GLU A 265 -26.19 12.84 -4.86
N LEU A 266 -25.25 12.04 -4.36
CA LEU A 266 -24.03 11.72 -5.10
C LEU A 266 -24.31 10.91 -6.37
N GLU A 267 -25.21 9.94 -6.30
CA GLU A 267 -25.64 9.14 -7.45
C GLU A 267 -26.38 10.03 -8.49
N GLY A 268 -27.21 10.98 -8.04
CA GLY A 268 -27.85 11.95 -8.93
C GLY A 268 -26.85 12.79 -9.71
N VAL A 269 -25.86 13.36 -9.03
CA VAL A 269 -24.78 14.14 -9.66
C VAL A 269 -23.98 13.29 -10.66
N LEU A 270 -23.65 12.05 -10.28
CA LEU A 270 -22.93 11.12 -11.17
C LEU A 270 -23.76 10.79 -12.42
N TYR A 271 -25.06 10.57 -12.26
CA TYR A 271 -25.95 10.29 -13.37
C TYR A 271 -26.02 11.47 -14.34
N GLU A 272 -26.14 12.70 -13.84
CA GLU A 272 -26.10 13.90 -14.68
C GLU A 272 -24.79 14.07 -15.44
N ILE A 273 -23.64 13.84 -14.76
CA ILE A 273 -22.33 13.91 -15.39
C ILE A 273 -22.20 12.84 -16.49
N MET A 274 -22.62 11.61 -16.22
CA MET A 274 -22.58 10.53 -17.21
C MET A 274 -23.47 10.83 -18.43
N ASN A 275 -24.66 11.37 -18.22
CA ASN A 275 -25.53 11.76 -19.31
C ASN A 275 -24.94 12.89 -20.17
N LYS A 276 -24.36 13.92 -19.54
CA LYS A 276 -23.67 14.98 -20.26
C LYS A 276 -22.47 14.45 -21.06
N GLN A 277 -21.69 13.55 -20.50
CA GLN A 277 -20.57 12.92 -21.20
C GLN A 277 -21.05 12.07 -22.37
N ALA A 278 -22.11 11.29 -22.19
CA ALA A 278 -22.71 10.49 -23.26
C ALA A 278 -23.21 11.39 -24.40
N GLN A 279 -23.89 12.50 -24.10
CA GLN A 279 -24.34 13.49 -25.11
C GLN A 279 -23.18 14.11 -25.88
N ILE A 280 -22.07 14.46 -25.19
CA ILE A 280 -20.86 14.99 -25.84
C ILE A 280 -20.27 13.93 -26.81
N ILE A 281 -20.19 12.66 -26.39
CA ILE A 281 -19.68 11.59 -27.26
C ILE A 281 -20.60 11.37 -28.47
N LEU A 282 -21.90 11.36 -28.27
CA LEU A 282 -22.88 11.22 -29.37
C LEU A 282 -22.78 12.39 -30.35
N ASN A 283 -22.73 13.64 -29.86
CA ASN A 283 -22.58 14.81 -30.71
C ASN A 283 -21.22 14.82 -31.47
N LEU A 284 -20.15 14.28 -30.87
CA LEU A 284 -18.86 14.12 -31.54
C LEU A 284 -18.94 13.06 -32.65
N ASN A 285 -19.69 11.98 -32.44
CA ASN A 285 -19.93 10.98 -33.49
C ASN A 285 -20.74 11.53 -34.66
N ASP A 286 -21.79 12.32 -34.38
CA ASP A 286 -22.56 12.99 -35.39
C ASP A 286 -21.74 14.01 -36.24
N LEU A 287 -20.73 14.63 -35.63
CA LEU A 287 -19.77 15.49 -36.31
C LEU A 287 -18.69 14.70 -37.07
N SER A 288 -18.43 13.46 -36.73
CA SER A 288 -17.44 12.59 -37.38
C SER A 288 -17.99 11.89 -38.64
N ASP A 289 -19.31 11.84 -38.82
CA ASP A 289 -19.93 11.30 -40.02
C ASP A 289 -19.77 12.25 -41.25
N ALA A 290 -19.22 13.46 -41.05
CA ALA A 290 -18.78 14.38 -42.10
C ALA A 290 -17.28 14.19 -42.42
N GLU A 291 -16.92 13.11 -43.14
CA GLU A 291 -15.62 12.64 -43.61
C GLU A 291 -14.81 11.80 -42.57
N PRO A 292 -14.33 10.62 -42.97
CA PRO A 292 -13.46 9.82 -42.13
C PRO A 292 -12.06 10.43 -42.08
N MET A 293 -11.87 11.40 -41.24
CA MET A 293 -10.53 11.86 -40.90
C MET A 293 -9.92 10.78 -39.98
N ASP A 294 -8.89 10.16 -40.50
CA ASP A 294 -8.15 9.06 -39.89
C ASP A 294 -7.64 9.47 -38.50
N VAL A 295 -8.42 9.15 -37.44
CA VAL A 295 -8.14 9.51 -36.04
C VAL A 295 -6.79 8.93 -35.59
N HIS A 296 -6.30 7.90 -36.30
CA HIS A 296 -4.98 7.35 -36.09
C HIS A 296 -3.86 8.29 -36.57
N LEU A 297 -4.05 8.98 -37.67
CA LEU A 297 -3.06 9.94 -38.21
C LEU A 297 -2.98 11.20 -37.33
N ALA A 298 -4.11 11.69 -36.81
CA ALA A 298 -4.11 12.83 -35.90
C ALA A 298 -3.40 12.52 -34.57
N LYS A 299 -3.64 11.36 -33.99
CA LYS A 299 -2.91 10.91 -32.79
C LYS A 299 -1.42 10.68 -33.03
N GLN A 300 -1.02 10.15 -34.20
CA GLN A 300 0.40 10.03 -34.55
C GLN A 300 1.07 11.40 -34.66
N GLY A 301 0.40 12.39 -35.21
CA GLY A 301 0.90 13.76 -35.32
C GLY A 301 1.12 14.43 -33.97
N ASP A 302 0.27 14.19 -32.99
CA ASP A 302 0.39 14.74 -31.65
C ASP A 302 1.50 14.03 -30.83
N TYR A 303 1.65 12.73 -30.97
CA TYR A 303 2.77 12.00 -30.37
C TYR A 303 4.13 12.41 -30.96
N LEU A 304 4.21 12.65 -32.28
CA LEU A 304 5.42 13.14 -32.92
C LEU A 304 5.78 14.56 -32.46
N LYS A 305 4.80 15.45 -32.28
CA LYS A 305 5.04 16.80 -31.72
C LYS A 305 5.51 16.74 -30.26
N GLN A 306 4.99 15.83 -29.44
CA GLN A 306 5.46 15.64 -28.07
C GLN A 306 6.89 15.11 -28.01
N ILE A 307 7.26 14.19 -28.90
CA ILE A 307 8.62 13.66 -28.99
C ILE A 307 9.62 14.75 -29.43
N THR A 308 9.25 15.61 -30.39
CA THR A 308 10.11 16.73 -30.85
C THR A 308 10.22 17.86 -29.83
N SER A 309 9.28 18.01 -28.91
CA SER A 309 9.37 19.01 -27.84
C SER A 309 10.21 18.55 -26.63
N CYS A 310 10.62 17.29 -26.59
CA CYS A 310 11.48 16.70 -25.55
C CYS A 310 12.95 16.56 -25.98
N GLN A 311 13.31 17.01 -27.18
CA GLN A 311 14.69 17.18 -27.65
C GLN A 311 15.11 18.65 -27.53
#